data_67747f818162517e8ebc3a3560ba98be
#
_entry.id   67747f818162517e8ebc3a3560ba98be
#
_cell.length_a   1.000
_cell.length_b   1.000
_cell.length_c   1.000
_cell.angle_alpha   90.00
_cell.angle_beta   90.00
_cell.angle_gamma   90.00
#
_symmetry.space_group_name_H-M   'P 1'
#
loop_
_entity.id
_entity.type
_entity.pdbx_description
1 polymer ?
#
loop_
_entity_poly.entity_id
_entity_poly.type
_entity_poly.pdbx_seq_one_letter_code
_entity_poly.pdbx_strand_id
1 'polypeptide(L)'
;MKKPVLVIMAAGMGSRYGGLKQIDPVDQEGHIIMDFSIFDAKRAGFEKVVFIIKKENEADFKEAVGKRIEKIMDVAYVFQDLNNLPEGYEVPEGRVKPWGTAHAVLSAIDEVDGPFAVINADDYYGRHAFETIYEFLTTHEDDDKYRYTMVGYRLKNTVTDNGHVARGVCELNEAKELVGITERTKIEKHDGGIAFSEDDGETWTTIDGDTLVSMNMWGFTRSILDEIKAGFPAFLEKGIKENPMKCEYFLPSVVSDLLAEGRATVRVLESEDKWYGVTYKEDKPVVVAAVQALKDEGLYPQKLWD
;
A
#
# COMPACT_ATOMS: atom_id res chain seq x y z
N MET A 1 7.40 -14.30 19.43
CA MET A 1 6.64 -13.68 18.32
C MET A 1 7.21 -14.15 16.99
N LYS A 2 6.38 -14.41 15.96
CA LYS A 2 6.86 -14.73 14.60
C LYS A 2 7.42 -13.46 13.97
N LYS A 3 8.40 -13.61 13.06
CA LYS A 3 8.95 -12.45 12.34
C LYS A 3 7.91 -11.89 11.38
N PRO A 4 7.81 -10.56 11.27
CA PRO A 4 6.89 -9.92 10.33
C PRO A 4 7.20 -10.27 8.87
N VAL A 5 6.14 -10.42 8.07
CA VAL A 5 6.20 -10.65 6.62
C VAL A 5 5.90 -9.33 5.89
N LEU A 6 6.61 -9.05 4.80
CA LEU A 6 6.27 -7.95 3.91
C LEU A 6 5.33 -8.46 2.80
N VAL A 7 4.16 -7.86 2.65
CA VAL A 7 3.19 -8.16 1.59
C VAL A 7 3.13 -6.98 0.63
N ILE A 8 3.40 -7.23 -0.65
CA ILE A 8 3.45 -6.18 -1.68
C ILE A 8 2.32 -6.38 -2.68
N MET A 9 1.43 -5.40 -2.78
CA MET A 9 0.32 -5.40 -3.73
C MET A 9 0.81 -4.97 -5.12
N ALA A 10 1.02 -5.94 -6.01
CA ALA A 10 1.51 -5.75 -7.37
C ALA A 10 0.53 -6.23 -8.47
N ALA A 11 -0.69 -6.66 -8.10
CA ALA A 11 -1.68 -7.15 -9.06
C ALA A 11 -2.30 -6.04 -9.93
N GLY A 12 -2.21 -4.78 -9.52
CA GLY A 12 -2.66 -3.60 -10.27
C GLY A 12 -1.75 -3.20 -11.45
N MET A 13 -0.69 -3.96 -11.71
CA MET A 13 0.32 -3.68 -12.72
C MET A 13 -0.28 -3.50 -14.13
N GLY A 14 -0.06 -2.34 -14.72
CA GLY A 14 -0.06 -2.20 -16.18
C GLY A 14 -1.30 -1.65 -16.86
N SER A 15 -2.40 -1.32 -16.18
CA SER A 15 -3.61 -0.89 -16.90
C SER A 15 -3.57 0.53 -17.50
N ARG A 16 -2.70 1.42 -17.00
CA ARG A 16 -2.69 2.85 -17.42
C ARG A 16 -1.57 3.23 -18.40
N TYR A 17 -0.54 2.38 -18.60
CA TYR A 17 0.66 2.72 -19.38
C TYR A 17 0.99 1.75 -20.51
N GLY A 18 0.14 0.75 -20.79
CA GLY A 18 0.41 -0.25 -21.86
C GLY A 18 1.60 -1.17 -21.58
N GLY A 19 2.05 -1.28 -20.32
CA GLY A 19 3.16 -2.10 -19.87
C GLY A 19 3.24 -2.20 -18.35
N LEU A 20 4.19 -2.97 -17.84
CA LEU A 20 4.44 -3.17 -16.42
C LEU A 20 5.12 -1.91 -15.81
N LYS A 21 4.35 -0.88 -15.44
CA LYS A 21 4.84 0.38 -14.87
C LYS A 21 5.77 0.19 -13.66
N GLN A 22 5.52 -0.84 -12.87
CA GLN A 22 6.27 -1.13 -11.65
C GLN A 22 7.67 -1.70 -11.92
N ILE A 23 7.98 -2.03 -13.16
CA ILE A 23 9.30 -2.49 -13.58
C ILE A 23 10.07 -1.44 -14.40
N ASP A 24 9.58 -0.20 -14.44
CA ASP A 24 10.26 0.91 -15.09
C ASP A 24 11.42 1.41 -14.22
N PRO A 25 12.69 1.32 -14.67
CA PRO A 25 13.85 1.69 -13.86
C PRO A 25 13.83 3.16 -13.43
N VAL A 26 14.25 3.39 -12.17
CA VAL A 26 14.39 4.73 -11.58
C VAL A 26 15.83 5.13 -11.31
N ASP A 27 16.80 4.30 -11.71
CA ASP A 27 18.22 4.62 -11.67
C ASP A 27 19.01 3.97 -12.83
N GLN A 28 20.32 4.27 -12.90
CA GLN A 28 21.21 3.78 -13.94
C GLN A 28 21.56 2.28 -13.80
N GLU A 29 21.40 1.72 -12.61
CA GLU A 29 21.67 0.31 -12.32
C GLU A 29 20.47 -0.61 -12.64
N GLY A 30 19.36 -0.02 -13.07
CA GLY A 30 18.14 -0.75 -13.44
C GLY A 30 17.22 -1.08 -12.26
N HIS A 31 17.42 -0.45 -11.10
CA HIS A 31 16.51 -0.65 -9.96
C HIS A 31 15.18 0.07 -10.19
N ILE A 32 14.11 -0.56 -9.72
CA ILE A 32 12.76 -0.01 -9.76
C ILE A 32 12.38 0.51 -8.35
N ILE A 33 11.29 1.27 -8.24
CA ILE A 33 10.84 1.83 -6.95
C ILE A 33 10.72 0.74 -5.88
N MET A 34 10.13 -0.40 -6.23
CA MET A 34 9.93 -1.54 -5.32
C MET A 34 11.26 -2.07 -4.73
N ASP A 35 12.37 -2.02 -5.47
CA ASP A 35 13.66 -2.49 -4.97
C ASP A 35 14.11 -1.69 -3.74
N PHE A 36 13.85 -0.39 -3.71
CA PHE A 36 14.17 0.47 -2.55
C PHE A 36 13.31 0.12 -1.34
N SER A 37 12.01 -0.12 -1.55
CA SER A 37 11.11 -0.58 -0.49
C SER A 37 11.53 -1.94 0.08
N ILE A 38 11.93 -2.90 -0.76
CA ILE A 38 12.42 -4.21 -0.33
C ILE A 38 13.77 -4.08 0.40
N PHE A 39 14.65 -3.20 -0.10
CA PHE A 39 15.94 -2.93 0.54
C PHE A 39 15.78 -2.39 1.96
N ASP A 40 14.90 -1.40 2.14
CA ASP A 40 14.61 -0.81 3.44
C ASP A 40 13.91 -1.81 4.37
N ALA A 41 12.95 -2.58 3.86
CA ALA A 41 12.30 -3.65 4.62
C ALA A 41 13.31 -4.69 5.12
N LYS A 42 14.22 -5.15 4.26
CA LYS A 42 15.28 -6.09 4.64
C LYS A 42 16.18 -5.50 5.73
N ARG A 43 16.59 -4.23 5.61
CA ARG A 43 17.37 -3.53 6.62
C ARG A 43 16.65 -3.42 7.95
N ALA A 44 15.32 -3.20 7.92
CA ALA A 44 14.49 -3.14 9.12
C ALA A 44 14.34 -4.50 9.81
N GLY A 45 14.56 -5.62 9.08
CA GLY A 45 14.54 -6.97 9.65
C GLY A 45 13.52 -7.92 9.04
N PHE A 46 12.76 -7.50 8.00
CA PHE A 46 11.91 -8.42 7.24
C PHE A 46 12.77 -9.46 6.51
N GLU A 47 12.40 -10.73 6.64
CA GLU A 47 13.12 -11.85 6.01
C GLU A 47 12.31 -12.51 4.89
N LYS A 48 10.97 -12.34 4.88
CA LYS A 48 10.07 -12.89 3.88
C LYS A 48 9.29 -11.76 3.19
N VAL A 49 9.14 -11.85 1.86
CA VAL A 49 8.26 -11.03 1.05
C VAL A 49 7.25 -11.90 0.31
N VAL A 50 5.99 -11.47 0.30
CA VAL A 50 4.89 -12.08 -0.47
C VAL A 50 4.44 -11.09 -1.51
N PHE A 51 4.58 -11.45 -2.78
CA PHE A 51 4.10 -10.65 -3.90
C PHE A 51 2.69 -11.09 -4.30
N ILE A 52 1.74 -10.16 -4.25
CA ILE A 52 0.39 -10.36 -4.78
C ILE A 52 0.41 -9.87 -6.22
N ILE A 53 0.32 -10.77 -7.17
CA ILE A 53 0.38 -10.50 -8.61
C ILE A 53 -0.83 -11.11 -9.33
N LYS A 54 -0.95 -10.86 -10.63
CA LYS A 54 -1.85 -11.62 -11.49
C LYS A 54 -1.13 -12.86 -12.03
N LYS A 55 -1.85 -13.97 -12.16
CA LYS A 55 -1.26 -15.24 -12.64
C LYS A 55 -0.64 -15.10 -14.02
N GLU A 56 -1.29 -14.35 -14.91
CA GLU A 56 -0.76 -14.11 -16.27
C GLU A 56 0.57 -13.36 -16.32
N ASN A 57 0.90 -12.61 -15.26
CA ASN A 57 2.14 -11.81 -15.16
C ASN A 57 3.27 -12.54 -14.42
N GLU A 58 3.05 -13.77 -13.94
CA GLU A 58 4.01 -14.47 -13.06
C GLU A 58 5.40 -14.61 -13.68
N ALA A 59 5.48 -15.06 -14.93
CA ALA A 59 6.76 -15.30 -15.60
C ALA A 59 7.56 -14.01 -15.78
N ASP A 60 6.90 -12.95 -16.27
CA ASP A 60 7.52 -11.65 -16.52
C ASP A 60 7.92 -10.97 -15.18
N PHE A 61 7.10 -11.09 -14.16
CA PHE A 61 7.39 -10.55 -12.84
C PHE A 61 8.59 -11.26 -12.19
N LYS A 62 8.65 -12.59 -12.26
CA LYS A 62 9.78 -13.37 -11.75
C LYS A 62 11.07 -13.02 -12.48
N GLU A 63 11.02 -12.83 -13.78
CA GLU A 63 12.19 -12.42 -14.57
C GLU A 63 12.67 -11.02 -14.18
N ALA A 64 11.75 -10.06 -14.08
CA ALA A 64 12.06 -8.65 -13.86
C ALA A 64 12.41 -8.32 -12.39
N VAL A 65 11.80 -9.01 -11.43
CA VAL A 65 11.92 -8.72 -9.98
C VAL A 65 12.33 -9.96 -9.21
N GLY A 66 11.58 -11.05 -9.35
CA GLY A 66 11.65 -12.21 -8.48
C GLY A 66 13.05 -12.80 -8.34
N LYS A 67 13.70 -13.12 -9.46
CA LYS A 67 15.02 -13.77 -9.50
C LYS A 67 16.13 -13.06 -8.70
N ARG A 68 16.08 -11.73 -8.61
CA ARG A 68 17.06 -10.99 -7.81
C ARG A 68 16.70 -10.97 -6.34
N ILE A 69 15.41 -10.88 -6.02
CA ILE A 69 14.94 -10.84 -4.62
C ILE A 69 15.02 -12.21 -3.97
N GLU A 70 14.77 -13.32 -4.70
CA GLU A 70 14.92 -14.70 -4.22
C GLU A 70 16.34 -15.02 -3.72
N LYS A 71 17.36 -14.26 -4.15
CA LYS A 71 18.74 -14.43 -3.68
C LYS A 71 18.98 -13.85 -2.30
N ILE A 72 18.12 -12.96 -1.83
CA ILE A 72 18.35 -12.13 -0.65
C ILE A 72 17.26 -12.24 0.41
N MET A 73 16.06 -12.70 0.05
CA MET A 73 14.92 -12.89 0.95
C MET A 73 14.18 -14.18 0.61
N ASP A 74 13.40 -14.69 1.56
CA ASP A 74 12.38 -15.71 1.28
C ASP A 74 11.23 -15.07 0.49
N VAL A 75 10.85 -15.66 -0.64
CA VAL A 75 9.87 -15.09 -1.58
C VAL A 75 8.71 -16.04 -1.82
N ALA A 76 7.50 -15.56 -1.65
CA ALA A 76 6.30 -16.24 -2.11
C ALA A 76 5.53 -15.39 -3.14
N TYR A 77 4.84 -16.07 -4.04
CA TYR A 77 3.98 -15.45 -5.05
C TYR A 77 2.56 -15.95 -4.85
N VAL A 78 1.62 -15.02 -4.69
CA VAL A 78 0.20 -15.32 -4.58
C VAL A 78 -0.57 -14.55 -5.65
N PHE A 79 -1.76 -15.06 -5.98
CA PHE A 79 -2.48 -14.55 -7.15
C PHE A 79 -3.82 -13.96 -6.73
N GLN A 80 -4.03 -12.69 -7.08
CA GLN A 80 -5.36 -12.09 -7.01
C GLN A 80 -6.14 -12.53 -8.25
N ASP A 81 -7.04 -13.51 -8.09
CA ASP A 81 -7.89 -14.05 -9.15
C ASP A 81 -9.35 -13.62 -8.92
N LEU A 82 -10.01 -13.09 -9.97
CA LEU A 82 -11.44 -12.74 -9.95
C LEU A 82 -12.33 -13.91 -9.56
N ASN A 83 -11.92 -15.14 -9.90
CA ASN A 83 -12.69 -16.36 -9.64
C ASN A 83 -12.47 -16.92 -8.23
N ASN A 84 -11.52 -16.36 -7.46
CA ASN A 84 -11.32 -16.78 -6.08
C ASN A 84 -12.41 -16.19 -5.18
N LEU A 85 -13.60 -16.76 -5.26
CA LEU A 85 -14.80 -16.36 -4.55
C LEU A 85 -15.25 -17.43 -3.54
N PRO A 86 -15.96 -17.04 -2.48
CA PRO A 86 -16.60 -17.99 -1.57
C PRO A 86 -17.63 -18.85 -2.32
N GLU A 87 -17.94 -20.02 -1.77
CA GLU A 87 -18.97 -20.92 -2.32
C GLU A 87 -20.32 -20.18 -2.48
N GLY A 88 -20.98 -20.38 -3.62
CA GLY A 88 -22.27 -19.78 -3.95
C GLY A 88 -22.19 -18.40 -4.63
N TYR A 89 -21.00 -17.88 -4.87
CA TYR A 89 -20.80 -16.62 -5.64
C TYR A 89 -20.15 -16.90 -6.99
N GLU A 90 -20.56 -16.12 -7.99
CA GLU A 90 -20.00 -16.17 -9.33
C GLU A 90 -19.56 -14.76 -9.77
N VAL A 91 -18.56 -14.71 -10.65
CA VAL A 91 -18.12 -13.44 -11.24
C VAL A 91 -19.21 -12.92 -12.18
N PRO A 92 -19.71 -11.68 -12.00
CA PRO A 92 -20.68 -11.10 -12.93
C PRO A 92 -20.17 -11.10 -14.36
N GLU A 93 -21.05 -11.43 -15.31
CA GLU A 93 -20.71 -11.46 -16.72
C GLU A 93 -20.12 -10.12 -17.20
N GLY A 94 -18.95 -10.18 -17.86
CA GLY A 94 -18.23 -9.01 -18.35
C GLY A 94 -17.41 -8.25 -17.30
N ARG A 95 -17.39 -8.65 -16.04
CA ARG A 95 -16.53 -8.03 -15.02
C ARG A 95 -15.06 -8.38 -15.26
N VAL A 96 -14.22 -7.36 -15.37
CA VAL A 96 -12.76 -7.47 -15.48
C VAL A 96 -12.03 -6.80 -14.30
N LYS A 97 -12.77 -5.98 -13.52
CA LYS A 97 -12.19 -5.23 -12.39
C LYS A 97 -11.95 -6.16 -11.20
N PRO A 98 -10.75 -6.15 -10.59
CA PRO A 98 -10.47 -6.89 -9.36
C PRO A 98 -11.43 -6.50 -8.23
N TRP A 99 -11.55 -7.38 -7.21
CA TRP A 99 -12.47 -7.17 -6.08
C TRP A 99 -11.96 -6.17 -5.03
N GLY A 100 -10.82 -5.52 -5.25
CA GLY A 100 -10.28 -4.48 -4.38
C GLY A 100 -9.09 -4.93 -3.54
N THR A 101 -8.58 -4.02 -2.70
CA THR A 101 -7.33 -4.20 -1.95
C THR A 101 -7.45 -5.20 -0.79
N ALA A 102 -8.62 -5.30 -0.14
CA ALA A 102 -8.84 -6.32 0.88
C ALA A 102 -8.79 -7.72 0.27
N HIS A 103 -9.44 -7.93 -0.89
CA HIS A 103 -9.37 -9.21 -1.60
C HIS A 103 -7.95 -9.53 -2.09
N ALA A 104 -7.17 -8.51 -2.51
CA ALA A 104 -5.77 -8.70 -2.83
C ALA A 104 -5.00 -9.25 -1.62
N VAL A 105 -5.12 -8.60 -0.47
CA VAL A 105 -4.43 -9.02 0.77
C VAL A 105 -4.90 -10.41 1.24
N LEU A 106 -6.17 -10.75 1.07
CA LEU A 106 -6.70 -12.08 1.37
C LEU A 106 -6.01 -13.19 0.58
N SER A 107 -5.51 -12.90 -0.63
CA SER A 107 -4.77 -13.89 -1.44
C SER A 107 -3.49 -14.37 -0.75
N ALA A 108 -2.97 -13.63 0.23
CA ALA A 108 -1.78 -14.01 0.99
C ALA A 108 -2.07 -14.86 2.24
N ILE A 109 -3.31 -15.27 2.48
CA ILE A 109 -3.75 -15.90 3.74
C ILE A 109 -2.95 -17.18 4.12
N ASP A 110 -2.53 -17.95 3.12
CA ASP A 110 -1.79 -19.20 3.34
C ASP A 110 -0.27 -18.98 3.49
N GLU A 111 0.23 -17.79 3.11
CA GLU A 111 1.64 -17.43 3.19
C GLU A 111 1.99 -16.56 4.41
N VAL A 112 0.96 -16.06 5.11
CA VAL A 112 1.09 -15.18 6.27
C VAL A 112 0.51 -15.86 7.50
N ASP A 113 1.38 -16.23 8.44
CA ASP A 113 1.01 -16.94 9.66
C ASP A 113 1.31 -16.15 10.96
N GLY A 114 1.69 -14.88 10.83
CA GLY A 114 2.03 -13.95 11.91
C GLY A 114 1.76 -12.48 11.54
N PRO A 115 2.43 -11.54 12.22
CA PRO A 115 2.32 -10.13 11.88
C PRO A 115 2.88 -9.85 10.49
N PHE A 116 2.36 -8.82 9.81
CA PHE A 116 2.81 -8.46 8.47
C PHE A 116 2.57 -6.99 8.15
N ALA A 117 3.37 -6.45 7.24
CA ALA A 117 3.15 -5.14 6.64
C ALA A 117 2.61 -5.29 5.22
N VAL A 118 1.73 -4.37 4.81
CA VAL A 118 1.19 -4.27 3.45
C VAL A 118 1.62 -2.96 2.84
N ILE A 119 2.13 -3.00 1.60
CA ILE A 119 2.51 -1.82 0.81
C ILE A 119 2.07 -1.94 -0.65
N ASN A 120 2.03 -0.81 -1.34
CA ASN A 120 1.88 -0.78 -2.80
C ASN A 120 3.24 -1.03 -3.47
N ALA A 121 3.22 -1.60 -4.66
CA ALA A 121 4.42 -1.93 -5.44
C ALA A 121 5.06 -0.72 -6.15
N ASP A 122 4.31 0.37 -6.33
CA ASP A 122 4.69 1.55 -7.12
C ASP A 122 4.98 2.80 -6.28
N ASP A 123 5.07 2.63 -4.95
CA ASP A 123 5.35 3.69 -4.00
C ASP A 123 6.73 3.51 -3.34
N TYR A 124 7.45 4.63 -3.18
CA TYR A 124 8.63 4.73 -2.34
C TYR A 124 8.22 5.26 -0.97
N TYR A 125 8.49 4.50 0.07
CA TYR A 125 8.04 4.78 1.43
C TYR A 125 9.10 5.42 2.32
N GLY A 126 10.38 5.16 2.06
CA GLY A 126 11.49 5.64 2.86
C GLY A 126 11.89 4.69 3.99
N ARG A 127 13.13 4.85 4.44
CA ARG A 127 13.77 3.97 5.42
C ARG A 127 13.06 3.96 6.77
N HIS A 128 12.76 5.14 7.31
CA HIS A 128 12.21 5.30 8.65
C HIS A 128 10.82 4.64 8.77
N ALA A 129 10.03 4.69 7.69
CA ALA A 129 8.73 4.03 7.64
C ALA A 129 8.84 2.51 7.87
N PHE A 130 9.83 1.85 7.26
CA PHE A 130 10.05 0.41 7.47
C PHE A 130 10.62 0.09 8.86
N GLU A 131 11.50 0.92 9.39
CA GLU A 131 12.04 0.75 10.74
C GLU A 131 10.93 0.82 11.81
N THR A 132 10.08 1.84 11.74
CA THR A 132 9.02 2.04 12.73
C THR A 132 7.91 1.00 12.64
N ILE A 133 7.48 0.61 11.42
CA ILE A 133 6.44 -0.41 11.28
C ILE A 133 6.95 -1.79 11.70
N TYR A 134 8.21 -2.13 11.42
CA TYR A 134 8.82 -3.37 11.87
C TYR A 134 8.92 -3.43 13.40
N GLU A 135 9.35 -2.34 14.03
CA GLU A 135 9.40 -2.24 15.50
C GLU A 135 8.02 -2.46 16.11
N PHE A 136 6.98 -1.81 15.57
CA PHE A 136 5.62 -2.01 16.06
C PHE A 136 5.18 -3.48 15.93
N LEU A 137 5.36 -4.07 14.76
CA LEU A 137 4.95 -5.45 14.48
C LEU A 137 5.69 -6.52 15.30
N THR A 138 6.86 -6.18 15.83
CA THR A 138 7.65 -7.08 16.68
C THR A 138 7.45 -6.86 18.18
N THR A 139 6.74 -5.80 18.57
CA THR A 139 6.56 -5.41 19.98
C THR A 139 5.11 -5.39 20.44
N HIS A 140 4.13 -5.48 19.51
CA HIS A 140 2.71 -5.45 19.82
C HIS A 140 2.02 -6.72 19.33
N GLU A 141 1.11 -7.23 20.16
CA GLU A 141 0.25 -8.37 19.88
C GLU A 141 -1.21 -7.99 20.16
N ASP A 142 -2.14 -8.74 19.58
CA ASP A 142 -3.56 -8.61 19.90
C ASP A 142 -3.78 -8.98 21.38
N ASP A 143 -4.68 -8.24 22.03
CA ASP A 143 -5.12 -8.49 23.40
C ASP A 143 -6.67 -8.62 23.44
N ASP A 144 -7.36 -7.73 24.14
CA ASP A 144 -8.82 -7.59 24.08
C ASP A 144 -9.29 -6.97 22.74
N LYS A 145 -8.37 -6.38 21.97
CA LYS A 145 -8.58 -5.80 20.65
C LYS A 145 -7.46 -6.20 19.70
N TYR A 146 -7.74 -6.09 18.42
CA TYR A 146 -6.72 -6.18 17.39
C TYR A 146 -5.83 -4.93 17.44
N ARG A 147 -4.50 -5.14 17.45
CA ARG A 147 -3.50 -4.07 17.53
C ARG A 147 -2.84 -3.86 16.16
N TYR A 148 -3.44 -3.00 15.38
CA TYR A 148 -2.96 -2.65 14.05
C TYR A 148 -2.19 -1.34 14.05
N THR A 149 -1.49 -1.07 12.97
CA THR A 149 -0.77 0.17 12.76
C THR A 149 -0.83 0.62 11.30
N MET A 150 -0.52 1.88 11.08
CA MET A 150 -0.36 2.47 9.76
C MET A 150 0.74 3.53 9.82
N VAL A 151 1.53 3.66 8.76
CA VAL A 151 2.46 4.78 8.63
C VAL A 151 1.72 5.97 8.02
N GLY A 152 1.68 7.07 8.76
CA GLY A 152 1.13 8.35 8.33
C GLY A 152 2.24 9.27 7.82
N TYR A 153 2.01 9.89 6.67
CA TYR A 153 2.92 10.84 6.04
C TYR A 153 2.35 12.25 6.12
N ARG A 154 3.20 13.26 6.28
CA ARG A 154 2.75 14.64 6.18
C ARG A 154 2.31 14.92 4.76
N LEU A 155 1.13 15.48 4.57
CA LEU A 155 0.52 15.72 3.25
C LEU A 155 1.47 16.49 2.31
N LYS A 156 2.18 17.51 2.84
CA LYS A 156 3.16 18.29 2.07
C LYS A 156 4.29 17.45 1.46
N ASN A 157 4.59 16.27 2.03
CA ASN A 157 5.59 15.33 1.54
C ASN A 157 5.03 14.33 0.52
N THR A 158 3.76 14.42 0.14
CA THR A 158 3.07 13.45 -0.72
C THR A 158 2.38 14.07 -1.94
N VAL A 159 2.46 15.38 -2.13
CA VAL A 159 1.89 16.07 -3.29
C VAL A 159 2.93 16.26 -4.39
N THR A 160 2.48 16.34 -5.64
CA THR A 160 3.32 16.59 -6.82
C THR A 160 3.02 17.97 -7.40
N ASP A 161 3.95 18.50 -8.23
CA ASP A 161 3.73 19.72 -9.02
C ASP A 161 3.00 19.45 -10.35
N ASN A 162 2.77 18.19 -10.70
CA ASN A 162 2.29 17.76 -12.02
C ASN A 162 0.77 17.52 -12.07
N GLY A 163 0.05 17.79 -10.98
CA GLY A 163 -1.41 17.64 -10.93
C GLY A 163 -1.92 17.22 -9.56
N HIS A 164 -3.16 16.75 -9.52
CA HIS A 164 -3.80 16.33 -8.28
C HIS A 164 -3.43 14.90 -7.89
N VAL A 165 -3.51 14.63 -6.60
CA VAL A 165 -3.35 13.29 -6.01
C VAL A 165 -4.57 12.93 -5.17
N ALA A 166 -4.78 11.63 -4.95
CA ALA A 166 -5.76 11.13 -4.01
C ALA A 166 -5.07 10.64 -2.74
N ARG A 167 -5.62 11.00 -1.55
CA ARG A 167 -5.05 10.61 -0.25
C ARG A 167 -6.13 10.33 0.77
N GLY A 168 -5.92 9.31 1.57
CA GLY A 168 -6.72 9.08 2.77
C GLY A 168 -6.29 10.02 3.90
N VAL A 169 -7.04 11.08 4.12
CA VAL A 169 -6.78 12.05 5.20
C VAL A 169 -7.16 11.44 6.54
N CYS A 170 -6.21 11.37 7.46
CA CYS A 170 -6.35 10.70 8.75
C CYS A 170 -6.90 11.65 9.83
N GLU A 171 -7.86 11.16 10.60
CA GLU A 171 -8.31 11.79 11.84
C GLU A 171 -7.78 10.97 13.03
N LEU A 172 -7.14 11.64 13.99
CA LEU A 172 -6.46 10.99 15.12
C LEU A 172 -7.03 11.45 16.43
N ASN A 173 -7.04 10.54 17.43
CA ASN A 173 -7.28 10.91 18.83
C ASN A 173 -5.97 11.41 19.50
N GLU A 174 -6.06 11.83 20.78
CA GLU A 174 -4.91 12.31 21.55
C GLU A 174 -3.82 11.25 21.74
N ALA A 175 -4.16 9.96 21.66
CA ALA A 175 -3.24 8.86 21.75
C ALA A 175 -2.56 8.52 20.40
N LYS A 176 -2.75 9.35 19.36
CA LYS A 176 -2.28 9.10 17.98
C LYS A 176 -2.82 7.80 17.37
N GLU A 177 -4.03 7.43 17.76
CA GLU A 177 -4.75 6.33 17.14
C GLU A 177 -5.72 6.86 16.09
N LEU A 178 -5.85 6.14 14.99
CA LEU A 178 -6.77 6.45 13.91
C LEU A 178 -8.22 6.33 14.41
N VAL A 179 -9.00 7.38 14.23
CA VAL A 179 -10.44 7.39 14.50
C VAL A 179 -11.28 7.49 13.23
N GLY A 180 -10.67 7.95 12.14
CA GLY A 180 -11.31 8.04 10.83
C GLY A 180 -10.29 8.25 9.73
N ILE A 181 -10.69 7.87 8.52
CA ILE A 181 -9.94 8.12 7.29
C ILE A 181 -10.91 8.59 6.22
N THR A 182 -10.63 9.74 5.63
CA THR A 182 -11.47 10.31 4.56
C THR A 182 -10.66 10.37 3.28
N GLU A 183 -11.09 9.61 2.27
CA GLU A 183 -10.46 9.66 0.94
C GLU A 183 -10.80 10.99 0.25
N ARG A 184 -9.76 11.78 -0.05
CA ARG A 184 -9.83 13.00 -0.84
C ARG A 184 -9.19 12.74 -2.20
N THR A 185 -9.98 12.70 -3.24
CA THR A 185 -9.58 12.25 -4.58
C THR A 185 -8.90 13.33 -5.42
N LYS A 186 -9.02 14.60 -5.01
CA LYS A 186 -8.44 15.73 -5.74
C LYS A 186 -7.78 16.71 -4.78
N ILE A 187 -6.52 16.45 -4.46
CA ILE A 187 -5.65 17.30 -3.64
C ILE A 187 -4.53 17.82 -4.51
N GLU A 188 -4.26 19.11 -4.49
CA GLU A 188 -3.15 19.70 -5.24
C GLU A 188 -2.56 20.93 -4.53
N LYS A 189 -1.41 21.39 -5.03
CA LYS A 189 -0.85 22.69 -4.65
C LYS A 189 -1.73 23.78 -5.25
N HIS A 190 -2.28 24.65 -4.40
CA HIS A 190 -3.24 25.68 -4.78
C HIS A 190 -2.98 26.97 -3.99
N ASP A 191 -2.90 28.10 -4.69
CA ASP A 191 -2.73 29.45 -4.10
C ASP A 191 -1.62 29.55 -3.03
N GLY A 192 -0.49 28.86 -3.25
CA GLY A 192 0.66 28.88 -2.33
C GLY A 192 0.55 27.96 -1.12
N GLY A 193 -0.52 27.16 -1.05
CA GLY A 193 -0.75 26.12 -0.04
C GLY A 193 -1.10 24.78 -0.67
N ILE A 194 -1.83 23.96 0.09
CA ILE A 194 -2.43 22.72 -0.38
C ILE A 194 -3.95 22.81 -0.16
N ALA A 195 -4.72 22.41 -1.14
CA ALA A 195 -6.17 22.36 -1.04
C ALA A 195 -6.74 21.12 -1.71
N PHE A 196 -7.98 20.77 -1.35
CA PHE A 196 -8.72 19.69 -1.99
C PHE A 196 -10.05 20.22 -2.54
N SER A 197 -10.56 19.51 -3.54
CA SER A 197 -11.87 19.76 -4.12
C SER A 197 -12.71 18.48 -4.09
N GLU A 198 -14.00 18.64 -3.78
CA GLU A 198 -15.00 17.56 -3.80
C GLU A 198 -15.98 17.68 -4.99
N ASP A 199 -15.90 18.77 -5.75
CA ASP A 199 -16.78 19.14 -6.86
C ASP A 199 -15.99 19.32 -8.18
N ASP A 200 -14.98 18.49 -8.35
CA ASP A 200 -14.13 18.41 -9.54
C ASP A 200 -13.36 19.70 -9.88
N GLY A 201 -13.10 20.54 -8.86
CA GLY A 201 -12.29 21.76 -8.96
C GLY A 201 -13.11 23.04 -9.06
N GLU A 202 -14.43 23.00 -8.86
CA GLU A 202 -15.26 24.21 -8.80
C GLU A 202 -15.00 24.98 -7.50
N THR A 203 -14.86 24.27 -6.38
CA THR A 203 -14.52 24.86 -5.08
C THR A 203 -13.31 24.19 -4.44
N TRP A 204 -12.52 24.96 -3.68
CA TRP A 204 -11.31 24.48 -3.03
C TRP A 204 -11.35 24.76 -1.54
N THR A 205 -10.99 23.75 -0.75
CA THR A 205 -10.86 23.84 0.70
C THR A 205 -9.40 23.64 1.08
N THR A 206 -8.82 24.64 1.76
CA THR A 206 -7.42 24.57 2.25
C THR A 206 -7.27 23.43 3.27
N ILE A 207 -6.18 22.69 3.18
CA ILE A 207 -5.78 21.66 4.11
C ILE A 207 -4.34 21.90 4.56
N ASP A 208 -4.08 21.72 5.87
CA ASP A 208 -2.73 21.90 6.41
C ASP A 208 -1.78 20.86 5.82
N GLY A 209 -0.62 21.31 5.34
CA GLY A 209 0.43 20.45 4.83
C GLY A 209 1.02 19.48 5.85
N ASP A 210 0.87 19.74 7.15
CA ASP A 210 1.28 18.85 8.23
C ASP A 210 0.20 17.82 8.62
N THR A 211 -0.99 17.88 8.00
CA THR A 211 -2.02 16.84 8.16
C THR A 211 -1.46 15.47 7.75
N LEU A 212 -1.72 14.45 8.57
CA LEU A 212 -1.29 13.08 8.27
C LEU A 212 -2.22 12.43 7.27
N VAL A 213 -1.62 11.77 6.29
CA VAL A 213 -2.33 11.02 5.25
C VAL A 213 -1.81 9.59 5.13
N SER A 214 -2.69 8.69 4.75
CA SER A 214 -2.35 7.31 4.40
C SER A 214 -1.76 7.24 3.00
N MET A 215 -0.64 6.54 2.91
CA MET A 215 -0.03 6.09 1.66
C MET A 215 -0.16 4.58 1.48
N ASN A 216 -1.14 3.98 2.15
CA ASN A 216 -1.44 2.54 2.07
C ASN A 216 -0.32 1.64 2.62
N MET A 217 0.44 2.13 3.59
CA MET A 217 1.41 1.33 4.34
C MET A 217 0.81 0.94 5.69
N TRP A 218 0.38 -0.32 5.79
CA TRP A 218 -0.33 -0.87 6.94
C TRP A 218 0.45 -1.97 7.62
N GLY A 219 0.31 -2.07 8.93
CA GLY A 219 0.83 -3.18 9.74
C GLY A 219 -0.31 -3.89 10.48
N PHE A 220 -0.36 -5.19 10.34
CA PHE A 220 -1.43 -6.03 10.88
C PHE A 220 -0.90 -7.24 11.63
N THR A 221 -1.69 -7.73 12.55
CA THR A 221 -1.61 -9.12 13.00
C THR A 221 -2.38 -10.02 12.02
N ARG A 222 -2.22 -11.34 12.16
CA ARG A 222 -2.88 -12.32 11.30
C ARG A 222 -4.42 -12.17 11.29
N SER A 223 -4.99 -11.63 12.37
CA SER A 223 -6.44 -11.49 12.57
C SER A 223 -7.16 -10.74 11.46
N ILE A 224 -6.52 -9.75 10.83
CA ILE A 224 -7.14 -9.00 9.72
C ILE A 224 -7.51 -9.90 8.54
N LEU A 225 -6.71 -10.94 8.26
CA LEU A 225 -7.01 -11.87 7.16
C LEU A 225 -8.28 -12.69 7.43
N ASP A 226 -8.50 -13.07 8.68
CA ASP A 226 -9.69 -13.80 9.10
C ASP A 226 -10.93 -12.88 9.03
N GLU A 227 -10.80 -11.61 9.43
CA GLU A 227 -11.86 -10.60 9.30
C GLU A 227 -12.20 -10.29 7.84
N ILE A 228 -11.21 -10.11 6.98
CA ILE A 228 -11.43 -9.92 5.54
C ILE A 228 -12.16 -11.13 4.95
N LYS A 229 -11.72 -12.34 5.29
CA LYS A 229 -12.35 -13.58 4.82
C LYS A 229 -13.80 -13.69 5.28
N ALA A 230 -14.08 -13.39 6.54
CA ALA A 230 -15.42 -13.46 7.11
C ALA A 230 -16.36 -12.38 6.53
N GLY A 231 -15.87 -11.16 6.27
CA GLY A 231 -16.67 -10.07 5.73
C GLY A 231 -16.90 -10.13 4.22
N PHE A 232 -16.05 -10.86 3.48
CA PHE A 232 -16.10 -10.86 2.00
C PHE A 232 -17.44 -11.34 1.41
N PRO A 233 -18.12 -12.41 1.93
CA PRO A 233 -19.45 -12.80 1.45
C PRO A 233 -20.49 -11.67 1.58
N ALA A 234 -20.55 -10.99 2.71
CA ALA A 234 -21.49 -9.90 2.93
C ALA A 234 -21.22 -8.71 2.00
N PHE A 235 -19.93 -8.39 1.75
CA PHE A 235 -19.53 -7.41 0.75
C PHE A 235 -20.01 -7.81 -0.64
N LEU A 236 -19.81 -9.06 -1.06
CA LEU A 236 -20.24 -9.54 -2.39
C LEU A 236 -21.75 -9.45 -2.55
N GLU A 237 -22.52 -9.87 -1.54
CA GLU A 237 -23.98 -9.82 -1.59
C GLU A 237 -24.51 -8.41 -1.86
N LYS A 238 -23.95 -7.41 -1.19
CA LYS A 238 -24.33 -6.00 -1.37
C LYS A 238 -23.73 -5.42 -2.67
N GLY A 239 -22.43 -5.57 -2.85
CA GLY A 239 -21.68 -4.93 -3.92
C GLY A 239 -22.11 -5.39 -5.32
N ILE A 240 -22.37 -6.70 -5.49
CA ILE A 240 -22.85 -7.23 -6.77
C ILE A 240 -24.26 -6.69 -7.12
N LYS A 241 -25.12 -6.50 -6.12
CA LYS A 241 -26.46 -5.93 -6.34
C LYS A 241 -26.40 -4.45 -6.72
N GLU A 242 -25.51 -3.66 -6.08
CA GLU A 242 -25.43 -2.21 -6.27
C GLU A 242 -24.58 -1.83 -7.48
N ASN A 243 -23.43 -2.47 -7.67
CA ASN A 243 -22.50 -2.15 -8.76
C ASN A 243 -21.67 -3.39 -9.18
N PRO A 244 -22.27 -4.35 -9.91
CA PRO A 244 -21.63 -5.63 -10.24
C PRO A 244 -20.29 -5.49 -10.96
N MET A 245 -20.14 -4.43 -11.77
CA MET A 245 -18.96 -4.23 -12.63
C MET A 245 -17.80 -3.54 -11.92
N LYS A 246 -18.06 -2.76 -10.85
CA LYS A 246 -17.04 -1.85 -10.28
C LYS A 246 -16.93 -1.87 -8.76
N CYS A 247 -17.80 -2.61 -8.01
CA CYS A 247 -17.67 -2.70 -6.56
C CYS A 247 -16.28 -3.24 -6.15
N GLU A 248 -15.70 -2.66 -5.11
CA GLU A 248 -14.38 -3.02 -4.60
C GLU A 248 -14.42 -3.14 -3.07
N TYR A 249 -13.87 -4.22 -2.56
CA TYR A 249 -13.67 -4.46 -1.14
C TYR A 249 -12.33 -3.84 -0.74
N PHE A 250 -12.37 -2.64 -0.18
CA PHE A 250 -11.18 -1.89 0.19
C PHE A 250 -10.64 -2.29 1.56
N LEU A 251 -9.34 -2.44 1.68
CA LEU A 251 -8.68 -2.72 2.96
C LEU A 251 -8.97 -1.64 4.03
N PRO A 252 -8.92 -0.33 3.72
CA PRO A 252 -9.29 0.71 4.69
C PRO A 252 -10.74 0.61 5.19
N SER A 253 -11.68 0.11 4.36
CA SER A 253 -13.07 -0.05 4.79
C SER A 253 -13.20 -1.14 5.85
N VAL A 254 -12.52 -2.26 5.70
CA VAL A 254 -12.49 -3.33 6.72
C VAL A 254 -11.93 -2.80 8.03
N VAL A 255 -10.85 -2.02 7.98
CA VAL A 255 -10.27 -1.39 9.16
C VAL A 255 -11.25 -0.43 9.81
N SER A 256 -11.94 0.42 9.02
CA SER A 256 -12.93 1.38 9.52
C SER A 256 -14.10 0.70 10.22
N ASP A 257 -14.59 -0.42 9.68
CA ASP A 257 -15.66 -1.21 10.30
C ASP A 257 -15.21 -1.76 11.66
N LEU A 258 -14.01 -2.33 11.75
CA LEU A 258 -13.44 -2.85 13.00
C LEU A 258 -13.20 -1.75 14.05
N LEU A 259 -12.80 -0.54 13.61
CA LEU A 259 -12.68 0.62 14.50
C LEU A 259 -14.05 1.06 15.03
N ALA A 260 -15.06 1.15 14.17
CA ALA A 260 -16.43 1.53 14.55
C ALA A 260 -17.08 0.52 15.51
N GLU A 261 -16.76 -0.76 15.35
CA GLU A 261 -17.19 -1.85 16.26
C GLU A 261 -16.39 -1.89 17.57
N GLY A 262 -15.33 -1.10 17.71
CA GLY A 262 -14.44 -1.09 18.87
C GLY A 262 -13.59 -2.35 19.02
N ARG A 263 -13.44 -3.15 17.96
CA ARG A 263 -12.70 -4.43 17.92
C ARG A 263 -11.22 -4.28 17.59
N ALA A 264 -10.83 -3.15 17.01
CA ALA A 264 -9.45 -2.85 16.68
C ALA A 264 -9.02 -1.46 17.18
N THR A 265 -7.72 -1.26 17.31
CA THR A 265 -7.07 0.05 17.33
C THR A 265 -6.03 0.10 16.25
N VAL A 266 -5.80 1.28 15.69
CA VAL A 266 -4.75 1.52 14.69
C VAL A 266 -3.86 2.64 15.18
N ARG A 267 -2.63 2.31 15.59
CA ARG A 267 -1.61 3.31 15.93
C ARG A 267 -1.08 3.92 14.63
N VAL A 268 -1.12 5.25 14.51
CA VAL A 268 -0.50 5.95 13.39
C VAL A 268 0.94 6.31 13.74
N LEU A 269 1.88 5.73 12.99
CA LEU A 269 3.31 6.00 13.09
C LEU A 269 3.65 7.13 12.13
N GLU A 270 4.14 8.25 12.67
CA GLU A 270 4.48 9.41 11.84
C GLU A 270 5.80 9.17 11.12
N SER A 271 5.84 9.34 9.80
CA SER A 271 7.06 9.39 9.02
C SER A 271 7.33 10.81 8.49
N GLU A 272 8.56 11.27 8.64
CA GLU A 272 9.05 12.50 8.01
C GLU A 272 9.65 12.24 6.62
N ASP A 273 9.74 10.97 6.21
CA ASP A 273 10.21 10.59 4.89
C ASP A 273 9.37 11.27 3.80
N LYS A 274 10.04 11.64 2.73
CA LYS A 274 9.35 12.11 1.54
C LYS A 274 8.90 10.90 0.74
N TRP A 275 7.61 10.82 0.49
CA TRP A 275 7.04 9.85 -0.42
C TRP A 275 7.36 10.21 -1.87
N TYR A 276 7.64 9.22 -2.70
CA TYR A 276 7.77 9.35 -4.13
C TYR A 276 6.96 8.26 -4.83
N GLY A 277 6.29 8.65 -5.90
CA GLY A 277 5.57 7.74 -6.78
C GLY A 277 5.47 8.33 -8.17
N VAL A 278 5.24 7.50 -9.17
CA VAL A 278 5.03 7.95 -10.55
C VAL A 278 3.52 7.95 -10.82
N THR A 279 2.83 9.00 -10.38
CA THR A 279 1.41 9.20 -10.69
C THR A 279 1.25 9.67 -12.12
N TYR A 280 2.07 10.62 -12.53
CA TYR A 280 2.16 11.18 -13.88
C TYR A 280 3.51 10.80 -14.51
N LYS A 281 3.60 10.80 -15.85
CA LYS A 281 4.88 10.54 -16.56
C LYS A 281 5.95 11.55 -16.19
N GLU A 282 5.53 12.77 -15.95
CA GLU A 282 6.34 13.91 -15.56
C GLU A 282 6.95 13.76 -14.16
N ASP A 283 6.41 12.89 -13.31
CA ASP A 283 6.97 12.58 -11.98
C ASP A 283 8.26 11.75 -12.09
N LYS A 284 8.43 10.94 -13.15
CA LYS A 284 9.57 10.04 -13.26
C LYS A 284 10.93 10.73 -13.17
N PRO A 285 11.22 11.83 -13.87
CA PRO A 285 12.49 12.54 -13.72
C PRO A 285 12.74 13.03 -12.28
N VAL A 286 11.68 13.42 -11.57
CA VAL A 286 11.75 13.86 -10.15
C VAL A 286 12.12 12.68 -9.26
N VAL A 287 11.50 11.51 -9.47
CA VAL A 287 11.81 10.28 -8.73
C VAL A 287 13.25 9.83 -8.98
N VAL A 288 13.70 9.82 -10.25
CA VAL A 288 15.08 9.46 -10.61
C VAL A 288 16.10 10.40 -9.93
N ALA A 289 15.86 11.72 -9.98
CA ALA A 289 16.73 12.68 -9.32
C ALA A 289 16.75 12.52 -7.79
N ALA A 290 15.59 12.26 -7.18
CA ALA A 290 15.48 12.02 -5.75
C ALA A 290 16.22 10.75 -5.31
N VAL A 291 16.04 9.64 -6.04
CA VAL A 291 16.75 8.37 -5.78
C VAL A 291 18.27 8.57 -5.88
N GLN A 292 18.74 9.30 -6.92
CA GLN A 292 20.17 9.58 -7.05
C GLN A 292 20.70 10.44 -5.89
N ALA A 293 19.94 11.45 -5.46
CA ALA A 293 20.32 12.28 -4.31
C ALA A 293 20.43 11.45 -3.02
N LEU A 294 19.49 10.54 -2.78
CA LEU A 294 19.52 9.63 -1.61
C LEU A 294 20.73 8.67 -1.65
N LYS A 295 21.16 8.25 -2.84
CA LYS A 295 22.41 7.48 -3.02
C LYS A 295 23.65 8.32 -2.76
N ASP A 296 23.69 9.56 -3.26
CA ASP A 296 24.81 10.49 -3.08
C ASP A 296 24.97 10.91 -1.60
N GLU A 297 23.88 11.00 -0.86
CA GLU A 297 23.84 11.20 0.60
C GLU A 297 24.25 9.95 1.40
N GLY A 298 24.43 8.80 0.74
CA GLY A 298 24.84 7.54 1.36
C GLY A 298 23.72 6.78 2.05
N LEU A 299 22.45 7.15 1.83
CA LEU A 299 21.29 6.40 2.36
C LEU A 299 21.19 5.03 1.69
N TYR A 300 21.49 4.96 0.39
CA TYR A 300 21.55 3.74 -0.41
C TYR A 300 22.92 3.56 -1.06
N PRO A 301 23.42 2.33 -1.22
CA PRO A 301 24.56 2.05 -2.08
C PRO A 301 24.21 2.30 -3.55
N GLN A 302 25.23 2.48 -4.42
CA GLN A 302 24.99 2.63 -5.85
C GLN A 302 24.27 1.39 -6.42
N LYS A 303 24.70 0.20 -6.03
CA LYS A 303 23.99 -1.07 -6.29
C LYS A 303 23.33 -1.53 -5.01
N LEU A 304 21.99 -1.71 -5.04
CA LEU A 304 21.23 -2.22 -3.89
C LEU A 304 21.56 -3.69 -3.60
N TRP A 305 21.85 -4.44 -4.66
CA TRP A 305 22.10 -5.88 -4.62
C TRP A 305 23.42 -6.21 -5.32
N ASP A 306 24.19 -7.18 -4.77
CA ASP A 306 25.40 -7.74 -5.36
C ASP A 306 25.11 -8.71 -6.52
#